data_6465731728ed977bd4b1d63482c418b3
#
_entry.id   6465731728ed977bd4b1d63482c418b3
#
_cell.length_a   1.000
_cell.length_b   1.000
_cell.length_c   1.000
_cell.angle_alpha   90.00
_cell.angle_beta   90.00
_cell.angle_gamma   90.00
#
_symmetry.space_group_name_H-M   'P 1'
#
loop_
_entity.id
_entity.type
_entity.pdbx_description
1 polymer ?
#
loop_
_entity_poly.entity_id
_entity_poly.type
_entity_poly.pdbx_seq_one_letter_code
_entity_poly.pdbx_strand_id
1 'polypeptide(L)'
;MKNYDVIIIGGGITGTGIAHELAKYDVKTALMERGMDVGIGATKGNGGVVHPGYDPHPGTLKAKLNPAGARMYPKLSKELGFDLRHTGTLVVAYSDADLKKVDELLDNAKVNGVDQVEKINGEQLRNREPFMNPAAVGALLAHTTTMID
;
A
#
# COMPACT_ATOMS: atom_id res chain seq x y z
N MET A 1 33.97 18.13 15.57
CA MET A 1 33.12 17.54 14.50
C MET A 1 32.15 16.57 15.15
N LYS A 2 30.87 16.56 14.73
CA LYS A 2 29.95 15.49 15.15
C LYS A 2 30.17 14.28 14.22
N ASN A 3 30.43 13.12 14.77
CA ASN A 3 30.61 11.89 14.01
C ASN A 3 29.29 11.09 14.02
N TYR A 4 28.89 10.57 12.89
CA TYR A 4 27.72 9.69 12.71
C TYR A 4 28.19 8.39 12.07
N ASP A 5 27.54 7.29 12.45
CA ASP A 5 27.78 5.96 11.87
C ASP A 5 26.97 5.77 10.59
N VAL A 6 25.76 6.37 10.54
CA VAL A 6 24.84 6.32 9.39
C VAL A 6 24.30 7.71 9.09
N ILE A 7 24.29 8.08 7.80
CA ILE A 7 23.63 9.28 7.30
C ILE A 7 22.54 8.88 6.31
N ILE A 8 21.29 9.26 6.60
CA ILE A 8 20.14 9.06 5.74
C ILE A 8 19.89 10.36 4.97
N ILE A 9 19.82 10.27 3.64
CA ILE A 9 19.56 11.43 2.77
C ILE A 9 18.13 11.36 2.27
N GLY A 10 17.30 12.31 2.70
CA GLY A 10 15.88 12.44 2.38
C GLY A 10 14.97 12.03 3.54
N GLY A 11 14.10 12.95 3.94
CA GLY A 11 13.14 12.81 5.04
C GLY A 11 11.72 12.37 4.59
N GLY A 12 11.57 11.70 3.44
CA GLY A 12 10.31 11.07 3.05
C GLY A 12 10.06 9.77 3.82
N ILE A 13 8.95 9.08 3.52
CA ILE A 13 8.53 7.83 4.21
C ILE A 13 9.64 6.78 4.26
N THR A 14 10.44 6.66 3.20
CA THR A 14 11.55 5.70 3.17
C THR A 14 12.64 6.08 4.17
N GLY A 15 13.10 7.33 4.16
CA GLY A 15 14.17 7.78 5.06
C GLY A 15 13.73 7.81 6.53
N THR A 16 12.52 8.26 6.81
CA THR A 16 11.97 8.25 8.18
C THR A 16 11.73 6.82 8.69
N GLY A 17 11.26 5.90 7.81
CA GLY A 17 11.12 4.49 8.15
C GLY A 17 12.47 3.83 8.46
N ILE A 18 13.53 4.12 7.69
CA ILE A 18 14.88 3.64 7.97
C ILE A 18 15.39 4.22 9.30
N ALA A 19 15.16 5.52 9.55
CA ALA A 19 15.56 6.16 10.81
C ALA A 19 14.85 5.52 12.01
N HIS A 20 13.55 5.23 11.88
CA HIS A 20 12.75 4.55 12.90
C HIS A 20 13.32 3.16 13.21
N GLU A 21 13.67 2.38 12.19
CA GLU A 21 14.27 1.05 12.41
C GLU A 21 15.66 1.14 13.04
N LEU A 22 16.51 2.07 12.58
CA LEU A 22 17.86 2.26 13.13
C LEU A 22 17.85 2.78 14.57
N ALA A 23 16.81 3.49 14.99
CA ALA A 23 16.68 3.96 16.38
C ALA A 23 16.55 2.82 17.40
N LYS A 24 16.32 1.59 16.96
CA LYS A 24 16.31 0.37 17.82
C LYS A 24 17.71 -0.17 18.12
N TYR A 25 18.72 0.39 17.50
CA TYR A 25 20.12 -0.04 17.60
C TYR A 25 21.00 1.07 18.19
N ASP A 26 22.12 0.69 18.80
CA ASP A 26 23.12 1.64 19.29
C ASP A 26 24.01 2.15 18.12
N VAL A 27 23.40 2.94 17.24
CA VAL A 27 24.05 3.60 16.09
C VAL A 27 23.72 5.08 16.05
N LYS A 28 24.73 5.91 15.85
CA LYS A 28 24.56 7.36 15.71
C LYS A 28 24.07 7.69 14.30
N THR A 29 22.78 7.92 14.19
CA THR A 29 22.14 8.21 12.89
C THR A 29 21.86 9.69 12.73
N ALA A 30 22.11 10.23 11.53
CA ALA A 30 21.66 11.55 11.11
C ALA A 30 20.71 11.40 9.91
N LEU A 31 19.57 12.10 9.94
CA LEU A 31 18.68 12.24 8.79
C LEU A 31 18.82 13.66 8.25
N MET A 32 19.11 13.77 6.95
CA MET A 32 19.26 15.05 6.26
C MET A 32 18.10 15.23 5.28
N GLU A 33 17.34 16.30 5.45
CA GLU A 33 16.26 16.71 4.55
C GLU A 33 16.57 18.12 4.01
N ARG A 34 16.36 18.35 2.73
CA ARG A 34 16.60 19.66 2.11
C ARG A 34 15.43 20.62 2.30
N GLY A 35 14.24 20.09 2.55
CA GLY A 35 13.02 20.84 2.80
C GLY A 35 12.98 21.38 4.23
N MET A 36 11.96 22.17 4.53
CA MET A 36 11.77 22.77 5.85
C MET A 36 11.29 21.76 6.90
N ASP A 37 10.76 20.61 6.47
CA ASP A 37 10.24 19.54 7.32
C ASP A 37 10.32 18.18 6.61
N VAL A 38 10.13 17.09 7.37
CA VAL A 38 10.04 15.74 6.82
C VAL A 38 8.68 15.50 6.12
N GLY A 39 8.65 14.55 5.19
CA GLY A 39 7.41 14.13 4.53
C GLY A 39 6.84 15.10 3.49
N ILE A 40 7.45 16.23 3.21
CA ILE A 40 6.89 17.31 2.35
C ILE A 40 6.70 16.89 0.89
N GLY A 41 7.47 15.93 0.38
CA GLY A 41 7.44 15.50 -1.02
C GLY A 41 6.27 14.57 -1.35
N ALA A 42 6.53 13.53 -2.14
CA ALA A 42 5.54 12.52 -2.53
C ALA A 42 4.86 11.83 -1.33
N THR A 43 5.50 11.81 -0.18
CA THR A 43 4.95 11.26 1.08
C THR A 43 3.69 12.01 1.52
N LYS A 44 3.66 13.34 1.42
CA LYS A 44 2.48 14.16 1.72
C LYS A 44 1.50 14.23 0.54
N GLY A 45 2.00 14.14 -0.67
CA GLY A 45 1.23 14.31 -1.90
C GLY A 45 0.65 13.02 -2.47
N ASN A 46 0.19 12.09 -1.63
CA ASN A 46 -0.44 10.85 -2.06
C ASN A 46 -1.79 10.62 -1.35
N GLY A 47 -2.54 9.60 -1.77
CA GLY A 47 -3.89 9.30 -1.24
C GLY A 47 -3.91 8.44 0.02
N GLY A 48 -2.77 8.16 0.66
CA GLY A 48 -2.70 7.35 1.88
C GLY A 48 -3.11 5.88 1.72
N VAL A 49 -3.21 5.36 0.49
CA VAL A 49 -3.67 3.99 0.23
C VAL A 49 -2.54 3.00 0.44
N VAL A 50 -2.74 2.06 1.36
CA VAL A 50 -1.85 0.92 1.58
C VAL A 50 -2.34 -0.25 0.73
N HIS A 51 -1.74 -0.40 -0.46
CA HIS A 51 -2.07 -1.47 -1.38
C HIS A 51 -1.57 -2.83 -0.88
N PRO A 52 -2.37 -3.90 -0.93
CA PRO A 52 -1.97 -5.22 -0.43
C PRO A 52 -0.99 -5.96 -1.35
N GLY A 53 -0.85 -5.57 -2.64
CA GLY A 53 0.16 -6.11 -3.54
C GLY A 53 -0.36 -7.04 -4.65
N TYR A 54 -1.62 -6.95 -5.03
CA TYR A 54 -2.21 -7.71 -6.15
C TYR A 54 -1.77 -7.21 -7.53
N ASP A 55 -1.38 -5.93 -7.67
CA ASP A 55 -1.03 -5.31 -8.95
C ASP A 55 0.40 -5.63 -9.45
N PRO A 56 1.45 -5.65 -8.61
CA PRO A 56 2.81 -5.86 -9.09
C PRO A 56 3.00 -7.22 -9.78
N HIS A 57 3.72 -7.21 -10.90
CA HIS A 57 4.08 -8.44 -11.60
C HIS A 57 4.91 -9.36 -10.70
N PRO A 58 4.54 -10.66 -10.60
CA PRO A 58 5.29 -11.66 -9.86
C PRO A 58 6.77 -11.71 -10.23
N GLY A 59 7.62 -12.03 -9.25
CA GLY A 59 9.07 -12.09 -9.43
C GLY A 59 9.79 -10.74 -9.33
N THR A 60 9.08 -9.63 -9.27
CA THR A 60 9.68 -8.30 -9.07
C THR A 60 9.91 -7.98 -7.60
N LEU A 61 10.86 -7.07 -7.34
CA LEU A 61 11.09 -6.57 -5.98
C LEU A 61 9.83 -5.88 -5.40
N LYS A 62 9.07 -5.18 -6.25
CA LYS A 62 7.79 -4.55 -5.88
C LYS A 62 6.78 -5.61 -5.40
N ALA A 63 6.65 -6.74 -6.11
CA ALA A 63 5.77 -7.84 -5.72
C ALA A 63 6.18 -8.48 -4.39
N LYS A 64 7.47 -8.55 -4.09
CA LYS A 64 7.99 -9.07 -2.82
C LYS A 64 7.76 -8.11 -1.66
N LEU A 65 8.04 -6.82 -1.85
CA LEU A 65 8.06 -5.83 -0.77
C LEU A 65 6.68 -5.25 -0.47
N ASN A 66 5.80 -5.13 -1.47
CA ASN A 66 4.49 -4.50 -1.27
C ASN A 66 3.60 -5.27 -0.27
N PRO A 67 3.35 -6.59 -0.42
CA PRO A 67 2.59 -7.35 0.57
C PRO A 67 3.27 -7.39 1.95
N ALA A 68 4.60 -7.49 1.97
CA ALA A 68 5.36 -7.47 3.23
C ALA A 68 5.18 -6.13 3.96
N GLY A 69 5.30 -5.01 3.26
CA GLY A 69 5.06 -3.68 3.80
C GLY A 69 3.63 -3.49 4.29
N ALA A 70 2.63 -3.89 3.49
CA ALA A 70 1.22 -3.78 3.87
C ALA A 70 0.92 -4.49 5.21
N ARG A 71 1.50 -5.67 5.43
CA ARG A 71 1.37 -6.43 6.69
C ARG A 71 2.01 -5.75 7.92
N MET A 72 2.89 -4.78 7.73
CA MET A 72 3.51 -4.03 8.84
C MET A 72 2.60 -2.94 9.40
N TYR A 73 1.69 -2.38 8.59
CA TYR A 73 0.89 -1.22 8.97
C TYR A 73 0.04 -1.38 10.24
N PRO A 74 -0.62 -2.52 10.53
CA PRO A 74 -1.38 -2.68 11.76
C PRO A 74 -0.52 -2.57 13.03
N LYS A 75 0.73 -3.04 12.98
CA LYS A 75 1.68 -2.88 14.07
C LYS A 75 2.18 -1.44 14.16
N LEU A 76 2.59 -0.85 13.03
CA LEU A 76 3.09 0.52 12.96
C LEU A 76 2.03 1.54 13.40
N SER A 77 0.76 1.35 13.03
CA SER A 77 -0.34 2.20 13.46
C SER A 77 -0.44 2.26 15.00
N LYS A 78 -0.33 1.10 15.68
CA LYS A 78 -0.33 1.03 17.14
C LYS A 78 0.91 1.65 17.76
N GLU A 79 2.09 1.43 17.17
CA GLU A 79 3.35 1.94 17.67
C GLU A 79 3.48 3.46 17.52
N LEU A 80 3.01 4.00 16.40
CA LEU A 80 3.20 5.40 16.02
C LEU A 80 1.94 6.25 16.25
N GLY A 81 0.80 5.64 16.58
CA GLY A 81 -0.42 6.35 16.96
C GLY A 81 -1.15 7.02 15.79
N PHE A 82 -1.07 6.49 14.56
CA PHE A 82 -1.84 6.98 13.43
C PHE A 82 -3.06 6.07 13.13
N ASP A 83 -4.11 6.66 12.56
CA ASP A 83 -5.31 5.93 12.20
C ASP A 83 -5.08 5.03 10.97
N LEU A 84 -5.55 3.79 11.06
CA LEU A 84 -5.55 2.83 9.97
C LEU A 84 -6.99 2.36 9.71
N ARG A 85 -7.53 2.73 8.55
CA ARG A 85 -8.91 2.42 8.15
C ARG A 85 -8.93 1.26 7.18
N HIS A 86 -9.68 0.22 7.49
CA HIS A 86 -9.91 -0.93 6.60
C HIS A 86 -11.03 -0.58 5.61
N THR A 87 -10.68 -0.15 4.43
CA THR A 87 -11.63 0.29 3.39
C THR A 87 -11.92 -0.77 2.34
N GLY A 88 -10.97 -1.66 2.11
CA GLY A 88 -10.95 -2.48 0.90
C GLY A 88 -10.66 -1.63 -0.36
N THR A 89 -10.57 -2.29 -1.49
CA THR A 89 -10.44 -1.64 -2.82
C THR A 89 -11.18 -2.44 -3.87
N LEU A 90 -11.82 -1.74 -4.78
CA LEU A 90 -12.45 -2.31 -5.98
C LEU A 90 -11.67 -1.89 -7.22
N VAL A 91 -11.33 -2.87 -8.08
CA VAL A 91 -10.88 -2.63 -9.45
C VAL A 91 -12.03 -3.02 -10.37
N VAL A 92 -12.77 -2.02 -10.83
CA VAL A 92 -14.04 -2.21 -11.53
C VAL A 92 -13.82 -2.51 -13.00
N ALA A 93 -14.54 -3.51 -13.52
CA ALA A 93 -14.58 -3.92 -14.92
C ALA A 93 -15.87 -3.43 -15.58
N TYR A 94 -15.74 -2.88 -16.77
CA TYR A 94 -16.84 -2.42 -17.62
C TYR A 94 -16.98 -3.21 -18.93
N SER A 95 -16.08 -4.17 -19.16
CA SER A 95 -16.04 -4.99 -20.37
C SER A 95 -15.45 -6.39 -20.08
N ASP A 96 -15.60 -7.29 -21.04
CA ASP A 96 -14.95 -8.62 -20.97
C ASP A 96 -13.41 -8.51 -21.01
N ALA A 97 -12.87 -7.49 -21.65
CA ALA A 97 -11.44 -7.23 -21.64
C ALA A 97 -10.96 -6.82 -20.23
N ASP A 98 -11.74 -5.98 -19.52
CA ASP A 98 -11.44 -5.62 -18.13
C ASP A 98 -11.57 -6.81 -17.19
N LEU A 99 -12.55 -7.71 -17.43
CA LEU A 99 -12.68 -8.93 -16.63
C LEU A 99 -11.47 -9.86 -16.79
N LYS A 100 -10.86 -9.94 -17.98
CA LYS A 100 -9.59 -10.64 -18.16
C LYS A 100 -8.47 -10.02 -17.36
N LYS A 101 -8.44 -8.66 -17.28
CA LYS A 101 -7.46 -7.96 -16.44
C LYS A 101 -7.68 -8.22 -14.95
N VAL A 102 -8.93 -8.31 -14.53
CA VAL A 102 -9.27 -8.73 -13.15
C VAL A 102 -8.73 -10.14 -12.87
N ASP A 103 -8.87 -11.09 -13.81
CA ASP A 103 -8.34 -12.45 -13.65
C ASP A 103 -6.81 -12.47 -13.55
N GLU A 104 -6.10 -11.67 -14.36
CA GLU A 104 -4.64 -11.48 -14.25
C GLU A 104 -4.21 -10.94 -12.87
N LEU A 105 -4.94 -9.95 -12.34
CA LEU A 105 -4.65 -9.38 -11.03
C LEU A 105 -4.90 -10.38 -9.90
N LEU A 106 -5.92 -11.24 -10.03
CA LEU A 106 -6.17 -12.33 -9.09
C LEU A 106 -5.03 -13.35 -9.09
N ASP A 107 -4.53 -13.72 -10.26
CA ASP A 107 -3.41 -14.64 -10.36
C ASP A 107 -2.12 -14.02 -9.80
N ASN A 108 -1.87 -12.74 -10.07
CA ASN A 108 -0.78 -12.00 -9.43
C ASN A 108 -0.93 -12.00 -7.90
N ALA A 109 -2.14 -11.73 -7.38
CA ALA A 109 -2.40 -11.75 -5.95
C ALA A 109 -2.01 -13.08 -5.30
N LYS A 110 -2.42 -14.21 -5.91
CA LYS A 110 -2.08 -15.56 -5.43
C LYS A 110 -0.56 -15.79 -5.38
N VAL A 111 0.14 -15.45 -6.48
CA VAL A 111 1.60 -15.64 -6.56
C VAL A 111 2.34 -14.72 -5.60
N ASN A 112 1.85 -13.50 -5.40
CA ASN A 112 2.44 -12.51 -4.50
C ASN A 112 2.10 -12.76 -3.02
N GLY A 113 1.27 -13.76 -2.71
CA GLY A 113 0.85 -14.09 -1.34
C GLY A 113 -0.05 -13.03 -0.71
N VAL A 114 -0.97 -12.48 -1.51
CA VAL A 114 -1.98 -11.52 -1.05
C VAL A 114 -3.29 -12.26 -0.76
N ASP A 115 -3.70 -12.22 0.49
CA ASP A 115 -4.92 -12.88 0.96
C ASP A 115 -6.16 -12.01 0.77
N GLN A 116 -7.34 -12.64 0.82
CA GLN A 116 -8.64 -11.95 0.81
C GLN A 116 -8.84 -11.06 -0.43
N VAL A 117 -8.49 -11.58 -1.59
CA VAL A 117 -8.75 -10.97 -2.89
C VAL A 117 -9.68 -11.89 -3.67
N GLU A 118 -10.78 -11.36 -4.17
CA GLU A 118 -11.79 -12.13 -4.90
C GLU A 118 -12.33 -11.37 -6.11
N LYS A 119 -12.89 -12.11 -7.07
CA LYS A 119 -13.66 -11.57 -8.17
C LYS A 119 -15.13 -11.56 -7.78
N ILE A 120 -15.78 -10.41 -7.94
CA ILE A 120 -17.22 -10.26 -7.73
C ILE A 120 -17.90 -9.90 -9.05
N ASN A 121 -19.13 -10.36 -9.22
CA ASN A 121 -19.94 -10.04 -10.39
C ASN A 121 -20.65 -8.68 -10.24
N GLY A 122 -21.30 -8.22 -11.32
CA GLY A 122 -21.96 -6.92 -11.34
C GLY A 122 -23.11 -6.80 -10.32
N GLU A 123 -23.81 -7.87 -9.98
CA GLU A 123 -24.86 -7.87 -8.96
C GLU A 123 -24.25 -7.70 -7.56
N GLN A 124 -23.24 -8.49 -7.21
CA GLN A 124 -22.51 -8.37 -5.94
C GLN A 124 -21.88 -6.99 -5.78
N LEU A 125 -21.33 -6.44 -6.88
CA LEU A 125 -20.76 -5.09 -6.90
C LEU A 125 -21.81 -4.03 -6.59
N ARG A 126 -22.98 -4.07 -7.25
CA ARG A 126 -24.06 -3.09 -7.00
C ARG A 126 -24.67 -3.20 -5.61
N ASN A 127 -24.76 -4.41 -5.06
CA ASN A 127 -25.24 -4.61 -3.69
C ASN A 127 -24.27 -3.98 -2.66
N ARG A 128 -22.97 -3.98 -2.97
CA ARG A 128 -21.94 -3.37 -2.11
C ARG A 128 -21.86 -1.87 -2.31
N GLU A 129 -21.92 -1.42 -3.56
CA GLU A 129 -21.79 -0.01 -3.97
C GLU A 129 -23.03 0.42 -4.77
N PRO A 130 -24.12 0.83 -4.09
CA PRO A 130 -25.40 1.14 -4.75
C PRO A 130 -25.34 2.28 -5.76
N PHE A 131 -24.36 3.17 -5.63
CA PHE A 131 -24.14 4.30 -6.54
C PHE A 131 -23.16 3.98 -7.68
N MET A 132 -22.72 2.71 -7.80
CA MET A 132 -21.85 2.29 -8.88
C MET A 132 -22.56 2.43 -10.23
N ASN A 133 -21.79 2.85 -11.24
CA ASN A 133 -22.29 2.92 -12.62
C ASN A 133 -22.89 1.57 -13.04
N PRO A 134 -24.17 1.53 -13.49
CA PRO A 134 -24.86 0.29 -13.88
C PRO A 134 -24.16 -0.52 -14.99
N ALA A 135 -23.32 0.12 -15.80
CA ALA A 135 -22.53 -0.54 -16.84
C ALA A 135 -21.40 -1.43 -16.29
N ALA A 136 -21.11 -1.36 -14.99
CA ALA A 136 -20.09 -2.21 -14.37
C ALA A 136 -20.52 -3.68 -14.38
N VAL A 137 -19.69 -4.56 -14.96
CA VAL A 137 -19.96 -6.00 -15.13
C VAL A 137 -19.35 -6.85 -14.02
N GLY A 138 -18.41 -6.33 -13.26
CA GLY A 138 -17.77 -7.00 -12.13
C GLY A 138 -16.59 -6.21 -11.59
N ALA A 139 -15.88 -6.79 -10.64
CA ALA A 139 -14.68 -6.18 -10.06
C ALA A 139 -13.76 -7.22 -9.42
N LEU A 140 -12.49 -6.85 -9.22
CA LEU A 140 -11.66 -7.42 -8.16
C LEU A 140 -11.96 -6.67 -6.87
N LEU A 141 -12.20 -7.41 -5.79
CA LEU A 141 -12.32 -6.89 -4.44
C LEU A 141 -11.13 -7.34 -3.61
N ALA A 142 -10.34 -6.38 -3.12
CA ALA A 142 -9.25 -6.64 -2.18
C ALA A 142 -9.62 -6.12 -0.80
N HIS A 143 -9.98 -7.01 0.12
CA HIS A 143 -10.45 -6.67 1.46
C HIS A 143 -9.37 -6.09 2.36
N THR A 144 -8.11 -6.46 2.12
CA THR A 144 -6.96 -6.10 2.97
C THR A 144 -6.37 -4.72 2.66
N THR A 145 -6.92 -4.00 1.68
CA THR A 145 -6.53 -2.61 1.45
C THR A 145 -6.93 -1.74 2.63
N THR A 146 -6.01 -0.90 3.07
CA THR A 146 -6.24 0.06 4.15
C THR A 146 -5.87 1.47 3.70
N MET A 147 -6.33 2.46 4.45
CA MET A 147 -5.96 3.86 4.26
C MET A 147 -5.40 4.41 5.56
N ILE A 148 -4.42 5.28 5.43
CA ILE A 148 -3.84 6.09 6.50
C ILE A 148 -4.12 7.56 6.24
N ASP A 149 -4.33 8.32 7.32
CA ASP A 149 -4.49 9.77 7.26
C ASP A 149 -3.18 10.47 7.61
#